data_ce826a9db7c552b2ba3335d939b13097
#
_entry.id   ce826a9db7c552b2ba3335d939b13097
#
_cell.length_a   1.000
_cell.length_b   1.000
_cell.length_c   1.000
_cell.angle_alpha   90.00
_cell.angle_beta   90.00
_cell.angle_gamma   90.00
#
_symmetry.space_group_name_H-M   'P 1'
#
loop_
_entity.id
_entity.type
_entity.pdbx_description
1 polymer ?
#
loop_
_entity_poly.entity_id
_entity_poly.type
_entity_poly.pdbx_seq_one_letter_code
_entity_poly.pdbx_strand_id
1 'polypeptide(L)'
;MKSISLSLCKTNVYNFLGFIFCISMITNAQETIIDVDPDVVIVASSTPYSIDFANDGIIEFSFRVQTMSGDTVLGGQPSTYDGASAILENLNGQPAGLTVNSAFELSNLNEGEFVSSSDEFGADVSYSLGINLLIDVPGVGSFPYLYGSFLGASNKYLGVRFTAGTNTHYGWVELSVSSACDSITIHSYGYNQTPDAAVDAGVMGVNTLIIQNNIKVWSELESMYIDVTPDFIGNEYSIVSMSGNEVYSGILSELLTKINVNTLSKGIYNVLIDTSLGVMNKRIYIP
;
A
#
# COMPACT_ATOMS: atom_id res chain seq x y z
N MET A 1 -86.71 22.45 -32.52
CA MET A 1 -85.53 21.59 -32.61
C MET A 1 -84.40 22.17 -31.76
N LYS A 2 -84.05 21.53 -30.67
CA LYS A 2 -83.06 22.04 -29.68
C LYS A 2 -81.67 21.67 -30.15
N SER A 3 -80.80 22.66 -30.30
CA SER A 3 -79.38 22.46 -30.53
C SER A 3 -78.66 22.25 -29.20
N ILE A 4 -77.92 21.15 -29.11
CA ILE A 4 -77.12 20.83 -27.94
C ILE A 4 -75.69 21.35 -28.21
N SER A 5 -75.25 22.30 -27.38
CA SER A 5 -73.91 22.84 -27.38
C SER A 5 -73.02 21.93 -26.52
N LEU A 6 -71.98 21.35 -27.12
CA LEU A 6 -70.94 20.60 -26.40
C LEU A 6 -69.84 21.57 -25.95
N SER A 7 -69.74 21.73 -24.63
CA SER A 7 -68.62 22.45 -24.03
C SER A 7 -67.36 21.55 -24.00
N LEU A 8 -66.31 21.95 -24.70
CA LEU A 8 -64.98 21.32 -24.57
C LEU A 8 -64.28 21.74 -23.28
N CYS A 9 -64.11 20.77 -22.42
CA CYS A 9 -63.29 20.90 -21.24
C CYS A 9 -61.80 20.95 -21.68
N LYS A 10 -61.13 22.09 -21.49
CA LYS A 10 -59.67 22.22 -21.71
C LYS A 10 -58.94 21.58 -20.53
N THR A 11 -58.40 20.39 -20.72
CA THR A 11 -57.45 19.78 -19.79
C THR A 11 -56.07 20.43 -20.01
N ASN A 12 -55.63 21.18 -19.03
CA ASN A 12 -54.24 21.67 -18.94
C ASN A 12 -53.34 20.50 -18.62
N VAL A 13 -52.54 20.04 -19.64
CA VAL A 13 -51.46 19.11 -19.43
C VAL A 13 -50.26 19.94 -18.99
N TYR A 14 -49.98 19.95 -17.68
CA TYR A 14 -48.71 20.42 -17.15
C TYR A 14 -47.63 19.38 -17.50
N ASN A 15 -46.79 19.69 -18.48
CA ASN A 15 -45.56 19.01 -18.72
C ASN A 15 -44.62 19.26 -17.52
N PHE A 16 -44.59 18.32 -16.56
CA PHE A 16 -43.55 18.26 -15.52
C PHE A 16 -42.27 17.75 -16.17
N LEU A 17 -41.47 18.67 -16.73
CA LEU A 17 -40.07 18.35 -17.10
C LEU A 17 -39.31 18.09 -15.79
N GLY A 18 -39.25 16.82 -15.39
CA GLY A 18 -38.36 16.37 -14.34
C GLY A 18 -36.90 16.63 -14.78
N PHE A 19 -36.32 17.70 -14.27
CA PHE A 19 -34.88 17.93 -14.35
C PHE A 19 -34.23 16.86 -13.47
N ILE A 20 -33.79 15.74 -14.07
CA ILE A 20 -32.91 14.81 -13.39
C ILE A 20 -31.58 15.53 -13.25
N PHE A 21 -31.38 16.13 -12.08
CA PHE A 21 -30.07 16.62 -11.65
C PHE A 21 -29.21 15.38 -11.42
N CYS A 22 -28.47 14.99 -12.45
CA CYS A 22 -27.42 13.99 -12.32
C CYS A 22 -26.33 14.65 -11.45
N ILE A 23 -26.44 14.50 -10.13
CA ILE A 23 -25.34 14.80 -9.22
C ILE A 23 -24.31 13.73 -9.55
N SER A 24 -23.34 14.08 -10.40
CA SER A 24 -22.10 13.34 -10.44
C SER A 24 -21.48 13.47 -9.05
N MET A 25 -21.66 12.44 -8.23
CA MET A 25 -20.82 12.30 -7.04
C MET A 25 -19.40 12.18 -7.58
N ILE A 26 -18.62 13.23 -7.38
CA ILE A 26 -17.17 13.14 -7.48
C ILE A 26 -16.79 12.24 -6.32
N THR A 27 -16.71 10.95 -6.57
CA THR A 27 -16.05 10.03 -5.66
C THR A 27 -14.59 10.44 -5.68
N ASN A 28 -14.18 11.20 -4.67
CA ASN A 28 -12.75 11.41 -4.45
C ASN A 28 -12.13 10.03 -4.31
N ALA A 29 -11.15 9.73 -5.14
CA ALA A 29 -10.35 8.53 -4.99
C ALA A 29 -9.78 8.54 -3.57
N GLN A 30 -10.21 7.60 -2.74
CA GLN A 30 -9.74 7.50 -1.37
C GLN A 30 -8.52 6.58 -1.39
N GLU A 31 -7.34 7.17 -1.22
CA GLU A 31 -6.10 6.44 -1.11
C GLU A 31 -5.80 6.17 0.36
N THR A 32 -5.38 4.95 0.66
CA THR A 32 -4.85 4.57 1.97
C THR A 32 -3.35 4.45 1.85
N ILE A 33 -2.62 5.16 2.69
CA ILE A 33 -1.16 5.07 2.78
C ILE A 33 -0.78 4.68 4.20
N ILE A 34 0.11 3.72 4.31
CA ILE A 34 0.65 3.21 5.56
C ILE A 34 2.15 3.50 5.56
N ASP A 35 2.55 4.45 6.40
CA ASP A 35 3.94 4.74 6.73
C ASP A 35 4.46 3.66 7.69
N VAL A 36 5.55 3.00 7.32
CA VAL A 36 6.19 1.95 8.13
C VAL A 36 7.23 2.60 9.05
N ASP A 37 6.79 3.10 10.20
CA ASP A 37 7.63 3.83 11.15
C ASP A 37 7.85 3.03 12.46
N PRO A 38 9.11 2.64 12.80
CA PRO A 38 10.31 2.79 11.98
C PRO A 38 10.33 1.87 10.75
N ASP A 39 11.06 2.27 9.71
CA ASP A 39 11.30 1.45 8.52
C ASP A 39 11.71 0.02 8.90
N VAL A 40 11.16 -0.96 8.19
CA VAL A 40 11.48 -2.37 8.44
C VAL A 40 12.63 -2.81 7.55
N VAL A 41 13.74 -3.19 8.17
CA VAL A 41 14.89 -3.78 7.48
C VAL A 41 14.83 -5.30 7.55
N ILE A 42 14.79 -5.95 6.40
CA ILE A 42 14.73 -7.40 6.24
C ILE A 42 16.10 -7.89 5.76
N VAL A 43 16.66 -8.85 6.50
CA VAL A 43 17.92 -9.54 6.15
C VAL A 43 17.67 -11.07 6.15
N ALA A 44 18.60 -11.86 5.67
CA ALA A 44 18.42 -13.32 5.54
C ALA A 44 18.05 -14.05 6.83
N SER A 45 18.41 -13.50 8.00
CA SER A 45 18.02 -14.05 9.32
C SER A 45 16.69 -13.53 9.87
N SER A 46 16.07 -12.54 9.22
CA SER A 46 14.79 -11.98 9.62
C SER A 46 13.64 -12.91 9.25
N THR A 47 12.54 -12.82 10.00
CA THR A 47 11.25 -13.33 9.52
C THR A 47 10.82 -12.50 8.30
N PRO A 48 10.17 -13.11 7.29
CA PRO A 48 9.62 -12.38 6.18
C PRO A 48 8.67 -11.26 6.64
N TYR A 49 8.69 -10.13 5.97
CA TYR A 49 7.73 -9.05 6.21
C TYR A 49 6.55 -9.20 5.25
N SER A 50 5.35 -9.28 5.82
CA SER A 50 4.13 -9.52 5.07
C SER A 50 3.23 -8.29 5.08
N ILE A 51 2.58 -8.02 3.94
CA ILE A 51 1.64 -6.92 3.76
C ILE A 51 0.25 -7.49 3.49
N ASP A 52 -0.70 -7.04 4.32
CA ASP A 52 -2.15 -7.16 4.15
C ASP A 52 -2.65 -5.74 3.85
N PHE A 53 -2.89 -5.46 2.56
CA PHE A 53 -3.24 -4.10 2.11
C PHE A 53 -4.60 -3.65 2.63
N ALA A 54 -5.59 -4.53 2.60
CA ALA A 54 -6.96 -4.22 2.97
C ALA A 54 -7.23 -4.40 4.48
N ASN A 55 -6.26 -4.94 5.23
CA ASN A 55 -6.41 -5.31 6.64
C ASN A 55 -7.61 -6.25 6.88
N ASP A 56 -7.81 -7.18 5.95
CA ASP A 56 -8.91 -8.17 5.98
C ASP A 56 -8.46 -9.56 6.46
N GLY A 57 -7.19 -9.70 6.84
CA GLY A 57 -6.54 -10.92 7.29
C GLY A 57 -5.98 -11.77 6.15
N ILE A 58 -6.05 -11.29 4.90
CA ILE A 58 -5.46 -11.93 3.72
C ILE A 58 -4.15 -11.22 3.41
N ILE A 59 -3.05 -11.95 3.43
CA ILE A 59 -1.73 -11.41 3.07
C ILE A 59 -1.57 -11.49 1.56
N GLU A 60 -1.30 -10.37 0.91
CA GLU A 60 -1.07 -10.32 -0.53
C GLU A 60 0.37 -10.57 -0.90
N PHE A 61 1.31 -10.00 -0.15
CA PHE A 61 2.74 -10.06 -0.45
C PHE A 61 3.57 -10.33 0.78
N SER A 62 4.72 -10.99 0.56
CA SER A 62 5.74 -11.19 1.59
C SER A 62 7.13 -10.92 1.02
N PHE A 63 7.98 -10.27 1.79
CA PHE A 63 9.33 -9.88 1.41
C PHE A 63 10.34 -10.62 2.27
N ARG A 64 11.35 -11.19 1.64
CA ARG A 64 12.45 -11.87 2.34
C ARG A 64 13.77 -11.75 1.60
N VAL A 65 14.83 -11.95 2.33
CA VAL A 65 16.20 -12.08 1.79
C VAL A 65 16.66 -13.51 1.98
N GLN A 66 17.38 -14.03 1.00
CA GLN A 66 17.97 -15.36 1.06
C GLN A 66 19.45 -15.29 0.67
N THR A 67 20.31 -15.88 1.52
CA THR A 67 21.68 -16.17 1.11
C THR A 67 21.68 -17.35 0.15
N MET A 68 22.54 -17.29 -0.86
CA MET A 68 22.66 -18.28 -1.91
C MET A 68 24.13 -18.71 -2.01
N SER A 69 24.38 -20.00 -1.93
CA SER A 69 25.70 -20.57 -2.17
C SER A 69 25.57 -21.99 -2.70
N GLY A 70 26.49 -22.42 -3.53
CA GLY A 70 26.46 -23.76 -4.09
C GLY A 70 27.41 -23.98 -5.25
N ASP A 71 27.26 -25.14 -5.86
CA ASP A 71 28.01 -25.56 -7.04
C ASP A 71 27.22 -25.27 -8.32
N THR A 72 27.89 -24.91 -9.37
CA THR A 72 27.34 -24.68 -10.71
C THR A 72 28.34 -25.11 -11.80
N VAL A 73 27.94 -24.97 -13.06
CA VAL A 73 28.86 -25.19 -14.21
C VAL A 73 28.77 -23.98 -15.12
N LEU A 74 29.86 -23.26 -15.26
CA LEU A 74 30.00 -22.12 -16.16
C LEU A 74 30.98 -22.43 -17.30
N GLY A 75 30.51 -22.32 -18.55
CA GLY A 75 31.33 -22.63 -19.72
C GLY A 75 31.89 -24.07 -19.75
N GLY A 76 31.17 -25.02 -19.11
CA GLY A 76 31.59 -26.43 -19.01
C GLY A 76 32.59 -26.68 -17.86
N GLN A 77 32.95 -25.68 -17.05
CA GLN A 77 33.82 -25.80 -15.89
C GLN A 77 33.01 -25.88 -14.58
N PRO A 78 33.34 -26.82 -13.67
CA PRO A 78 32.80 -26.81 -12.31
C PRO A 78 33.16 -25.48 -11.64
N SER A 79 32.16 -24.84 -11.05
CA SER A 79 32.28 -23.49 -10.48
C SER A 79 31.45 -23.44 -9.18
N THR A 80 31.76 -22.48 -8.32
CA THR A 80 30.94 -22.21 -7.12
C THR A 80 30.30 -20.83 -7.24
N TYR A 81 29.21 -20.61 -6.51
CA TYR A 81 28.63 -19.29 -6.37
C TYR A 81 28.33 -18.99 -4.92
N ASP A 82 28.38 -17.70 -4.56
CA ASP A 82 28.03 -17.18 -3.25
C ASP A 82 27.42 -15.78 -3.40
N GLY A 83 26.44 -15.45 -2.57
CA GLY A 83 25.77 -14.15 -2.59
C GLY A 83 24.39 -14.12 -1.95
N ALA A 84 23.55 -13.22 -2.42
CA ALA A 84 22.22 -13.04 -1.88
C ALA A 84 21.16 -12.71 -2.94
N SER A 85 19.90 -12.96 -2.60
CA SER A 85 18.73 -12.60 -3.38
C SER A 85 17.67 -11.93 -2.49
N ALA A 86 17.20 -10.77 -2.92
CA ALA A 86 16.03 -10.11 -2.40
C ALA A 86 14.79 -10.62 -3.15
N ILE A 87 13.81 -11.15 -2.43
CA ILE A 87 12.69 -11.92 -2.98
C ILE A 87 11.35 -11.32 -2.54
N LEU A 88 10.46 -11.19 -3.52
CA LEU A 88 9.03 -10.96 -3.34
C LEU A 88 8.30 -12.30 -3.48
N GLU A 89 7.52 -12.67 -2.49
CA GLU A 89 6.57 -13.77 -2.56
C GLU A 89 5.17 -13.23 -2.83
N ASN A 90 4.56 -13.74 -3.87
CA ASN A 90 3.21 -13.38 -4.27
C ASN A 90 2.24 -14.41 -3.68
N LEU A 91 1.44 -14.01 -2.70
CA LEU A 91 0.53 -14.90 -1.99
C LEU A 91 -0.91 -14.78 -2.53
N ASN A 92 -1.45 -13.56 -2.56
CA ASN A 92 -2.80 -13.27 -3.03
C ASN A 92 -2.86 -11.98 -3.87
N GLY A 93 -1.73 -11.43 -4.25
CA GLY A 93 -1.61 -10.24 -5.09
C GLY A 93 -0.93 -10.54 -6.43
N GLN A 94 -0.60 -9.50 -7.16
CA GLN A 94 0.14 -9.56 -8.42
C GLN A 94 1.02 -8.31 -8.56
N PRO A 95 2.35 -8.44 -8.69
CA PRO A 95 3.23 -7.29 -8.88
C PRO A 95 3.20 -6.81 -10.33
N ALA A 96 3.38 -5.50 -10.52
CA ALA A 96 3.53 -4.88 -11.83
C ALA A 96 4.93 -5.12 -12.41
N GLY A 97 5.00 -5.31 -13.71
CA GLY A 97 6.24 -5.56 -14.43
C GLY A 97 6.04 -5.57 -15.92
N LEU A 98 7.01 -6.09 -16.64
CA LEU A 98 7.00 -6.22 -18.09
C LEU A 98 7.53 -7.59 -18.51
N THR A 99 6.96 -8.19 -19.54
CA THR A 99 7.52 -9.40 -20.14
C THR A 99 8.64 -9.03 -21.12
N VAL A 100 9.87 -9.37 -20.74
CA VAL A 100 11.07 -9.15 -21.56
C VAL A 100 11.66 -10.51 -21.94
N ASN A 101 11.84 -10.78 -23.24
CA ASN A 101 12.40 -12.04 -23.73
C ASN A 101 11.73 -13.30 -23.15
N SER A 102 10.41 -13.26 -22.98
CA SER A 102 9.58 -14.34 -22.40
C SER A 102 9.80 -14.57 -20.89
N ALA A 103 10.43 -13.66 -20.19
CA ALA A 103 10.49 -13.63 -18.73
C ALA A 103 9.80 -12.37 -18.21
N PHE A 104 9.04 -12.50 -17.13
CA PHE A 104 8.41 -11.37 -16.47
C PHE A 104 9.43 -10.74 -15.51
N GLU A 105 9.66 -9.43 -15.67
CA GLU A 105 10.54 -8.64 -14.83
C GLU A 105 9.73 -7.58 -14.09
N LEU A 106 9.99 -7.40 -12.79
CA LEU A 106 9.34 -6.38 -11.98
C LEU A 106 9.73 -4.98 -12.47
N SER A 107 8.77 -4.05 -12.49
CA SER A 107 9.03 -2.64 -12.77
C SER A 107 9.34 -1.91 -11.47
N ASN A 108 10.48 -1.19 -11.43
CA ASN A 108 10.78 -0.26 -10.35
C ASN A 108 10.29 1.15 -10.75
N LEU A 109 9.19 1.56 -10.17
CA LEU A 109 8.55 2.84 -10.49
C LEU A 109 9.22 3.99 -9.73
N ASN A 110 9.11 5.18 -10.29
CA ASN A 110 9.41 6.44 -9.62
C ASN A 110 8.16 6.98 -8.92
N GLU A 111 8.36 7.92 -8.00
CA GLU A 111 7.26 8.68 -7.41
C GLU A 111 6.41 9.34 -8.51
N GLY A 112 5.08 9.22 -8.40
CA GLY A 112 4.10 9.76 -9.34
C GLY A 112 3.86 8.93 -10.59
N GLU A 113 4.50 7.77 -10.76
CA GLU A 113 4.16 6.85 -11.85
C GLU A 113 2.89 6.08 -11.53
N PHE A 114 2.01 5.94 -12.53
CA PHE A 114 0.71 5.28 -12.36
C PHE A 114 0.82 3.76 -12.26
N VAL A 115 -0.04 3.19 -11.42
CA VAL A 115 -0.35 1.76 -11.39
C VAL A 115 -1.83 1.60 -11.70
N SER A 116 -2.18 0.84 -12.73
CA SER A 116 -3.54 0.75 -13.26
C SER A 116 -3.81 -0.56 -14.01
N SER A 117 -5.01 -0.72 -14.55
CA SER A 117 -5.38 -1.85 -15.38
C SER A 117 -4.59 -1.98 -16.71
N SER A 118 -3.88 -0.92 -17.11
CA SER A 118 -3.04 -0.94 -18.33
C SER A 118 -1.67 -1.57 -18.11
N ASP A 119 -1.27 -1.81 -16.86
CA ASP A 119 0.01 -2.44 -16.55
C ASP A 119 -0.07 -3.96 -16.71
N GLU A 120 1.05 -4.57 -17.04
CA GLU A 120 1.21 -6.02 -17.01
C GLU A 120 1.47 -6.47 -15.56
N PHE A 121 0.83 -7.56 -15.14
CA PHE A 121 0.94 -8.08 -13.79
C PHE A 121 1.38 -9.54 -13.78
N GLY A 122 2.36 -9.84 -12.95
CA GLY A 122 2.89 -11.17 -12.81
C GLY A 122 1.99 -12.11 -12.01
N ALA A 123 1.94 -13.37 -12.40
CA ALA A 123 1.11 -14.40 -11.77
C ALA A 123 1.92 -15.53 -11.11
N ASP A 124 3.27 -15.44 -11.12
CA ASP A 124 4.12 -16.44 -10.47
C ASP A 124 4.10 -16.29 -8.95
N VAL A 125 4.43 -17.38 -8.24
CA VAL A 125 4.42 -17.42 -6.78
C VAL A 125 5.54 -16.62 -6.13
N SER A 126 6.63 -16.32 -6.88
CA SER A 126 7.73 -15.50 -6.37
C SER A 126 8.49 -14.82 -7.50
N TYR A 127 9.06 -13.65 -7.17
CA TYR A 127 9.87 -12.84 -8.06
C TYR A 127 11.15 -12.40 -7.38
N SER A 128 12.20 -12.22 -8.16
CA SER A 128 13.43 -11.62 -7.65
C SER A 128 13.38 -10.10 -7.79
N LEU A 129 13.46 -9.39 -6.68
CA LEU A 129 13.70 -7.94 -6.65
C LEU A 129 15.12 -7.62 -7.08
N GLY A 130 16.07 -8.47 -6.64
CA GLY A 130 17.46 -8.39 -7.02
C GLY A 130 18.23 -9.66 -6.65
N ILE A 131 19.23 -9.99 -7.45
CA ILE A 131 20.21 -11.06 -7.21
C ILE A 131 21.60 -10.47 -7.39
N ASN A 132 22.47 -10.73 -6.41
CA ASN A 132 23.89 -10.44 -6.53
C ASN A 132 24.66 -11.69 -6.10
N LEU A 133 25.28 -12.35 -7.07
CA LEU A 133 26.12 -13.53 -6.85
C LEU A 133 27.53 -13.29 -7.41
N LEU A 134 28.52 -13.83 -6.74
CA LEU A 134 29.88 -13.99 -7.26
C LEU A 134 30.06 -15.44 -7.66
N ILE A 135 30.35 -15.70 -8.94
CA ILE A 135 30.59 -17.03 -9.46
C ILE A 135 32.10 -17.20 -9.60
N ASP A 136 32.67 -18.15 -8.88
CA ASP A 136 34.10 -18.46 -8.92
C ASP A 136 34.34 -19.66 -9.82
N VAL A 137 35.16 -19.45 -10.85
CA VAL A 137 35.60 -20.48 -11.82
C VAL A 137 37.05 -20.81 -11.56
N PRO A 138 37.38 -22.02 -11.05
CA PRO A 138 38.74 -22.42 -10.73
C PRO A 138 39.71 -22.25 -11.90
N GLY A 139 40.79 -21.53 -11.66
CA GLY A 139 41.81 -21.25 -12.67
C GLY A 139 41.47 -20.18 -13.70
N VAL A 140 40.30 -19.58 -13.62
CA VAL A 140 39.85 -18.52 -14.54
C VAL A 140 39.62 -17.20 -13.80
N GLY A 141 38.86 -17.23 -12.69
CA GLY A 141 38.56 -16.06 -11.88
C GLY A 141 37.11 -15.99 -11.42
N SER A 142 36.76 -14.90 -10.78
CA SER A 142 35.42 -14.66 -10.23
C SER A 142 34.64 -13.70 -11.10
N PHE A 143 33.35 -14.01 -11.34
CA PHE A 143 32.47 -13.26 -12.22
C PHE A 143 31.21 -12.88 -11.47
N PRO A 144 30.80 -11.58 -11.45
CA PRO A 144 29.54 -11.16 -10.86
C PRO A 144 28.36 -11.58 -11.75
N TYR A 145 27.30 -12.09 -11.11
CA TYR A 145 25.97 -12.26 -11.71
C TYR A 145 25.01 -11.34 -11.01
N LEU A 146 24.54 -10.34 -11.73
CA LEU A 146 23.65 -9.29 -11.25
C LEU A 146 22.33 -9.35 -12.02
N TYR A 147 21.20 -9.41 -11.32
CA TYR A 147 19.87 -9.47 -11.91
C TYR A 147 18.85 -8.76 -11.05
N GLY A 148 17.76 -8.28 -11.68
CA GLY A 148 16.59 -7.68 -11.03
C GLY A 148 16.59 -6.16 -11.04
N SER A 149 15.42 -5.59 -11.29
CA SER A 149 15.20 -4.15 -11.47
C SER A 149 15.40 -3.33 -10.20
N PHE A 150 15.28 -3.96 -9.02
CA PHE A 150 15.48 -3.30 -7.73
C PHE A 150 16.90 -3.45 -7.17
N LEU A 151 17.81 -4.09 -7.87
CA LEU A 151 19.21 -4.23 -7.40
C LEU A 151 19.84 -2.86 -7.16
N GLY A 152 20.19 -2.55 -5.90
CA GLY A 152 20.74 -1.26 -5.51
C GLY A 152 19.73 -0.08 -5.57
N ALA A 153 18.45 -0.36 -5.72
CA ALA A 153 17.41 0.64 -5.74
C ALA A 153 17.22 1.28 -4.36
N SER A 154 17.00 2.59 -4.32
CA SER A 154 16.70 3.35 -3.12
C SER A 154 15.40 4.12 -3.34
N ASN A 155 14.46 3.98 -2.41
CA ASN A 155 13.15 4.67 -2.42
C ASN A 155 12.46 4.53 -3.79
N LYS A 156 12.30 3.29 -4.23
CA LYS A 156 11.57 2.95 -5.45
C LYS A 156 10.27 2.25 -5.12
N TYR A 157 9.34 2.32 -6.06
CA TYR A 157 7.99 1.82 -5.86
C TYR A 157 7.77 0.55 -6.67
N LEU A 158 7.27 -0.48 -6.00
CA LEU A 158 6.75 -1.69 -6.62
C LEU A 158 5.24 -1.51 -6.80
N GLY A 159 4.78 -1.40 -8.04
CA GLY A 159 3.35 -1.41 -8.34
C GLY A 159 2.74 -2.78 -8.05
N VAL A 160 1.52 -2.80 -7.56
CA VAL A 160 0.82 -4.05 -7.22
C VAL A 160 -0.66 -3.98 -7.59
N ARG A 161 -1.24 -5.16 -7.85
CA ARG A 161 -2.68 -5.37 -7.97
C ARG A 161 -3.09 -6.48 -7.00
N PHE A 162 -4.23 -6.33 -6.33
CA PHE A 162 -4.77 -7.33 -5.42
C PHE A 162 -6.30 -7.29 -5.39
N THR A 163 -6.92 -8.27 -4.73
CA THR A 163 -8.37 -8.36 -4.61
C THR A 163 -8.76 -8.27 -3.14
N ALA A 164 -9.59 -7.29 -2.77
CA ALA A 164 -10.24 -7.20 -1.47
C ALA A 164 -11.74 -7.51 -1.63
N GLY A 165 -12.19 -8.60 -1.01
CA GLY A 165 -13.51 -9.14 -1.24
C GLY A 165 -13.71 -9.61 -2.70
N THR A 166 -14.51 -8.87 -3.48
CA THR A 166 -14.74 -9.13 -4.91
C THR A 166 -14.15 -8.06 -5.82
N ASN A 167 -13.50 -7.06 -5.25
CA ASN A 167 -13.06 -5.87 -5.96
C ASN A 167 -11.55 -5.92 -6.21
N THR A 168 -11.14 -5.46 -7.39
CA THR A 168 -9.74 -5.27 -7.74
C THR A 168 -9.27 -3.90 -7.28
N HIS A 169 -8.09 -3.85 -6.67
CA HIS A 169 -7.43 -2.63 -6.25
C HIS A 169 -6.00 -2.55 -6.78
N TYR A 170 -5.53 -1.34 -7.02
CA TYR A 170 -4.15 -1.04 -7.39
C TYR A 170 -3.46 -0.32 -6.23
N GLY A 171 -2.21 -0.66 -6.00
CA GLY A 171 -1.40 -0.13 -4.93
C GLY A 171 0.08 -0.10 -5.27
N TRP A 172 0.88 0.25 -4.30
CA TRP A 172 2.33 0.32 -4.41
C TRP A 172 2.99 0.02 -3.05
N VAL A 173 4.24 -0.41 -3.11
CA VAL A 173 5.13 -0.57 -1.94
C VAL A 173 6.40 0.22 -2.21
N GLU A 174 6.74 1.17 -1.34
CA GLU A 174 8.01 1.87 -1.35
C GLU A 174 9.06 1.05 -0.64
N LEU A 175 10.14 0.77 -1.33
CA LEU A 175 11.20 -0.07 -0.80
C LEU A 175 12.59 0.31 -1.33
N SER A 176 13.61 -0.10 -0.59
CA SER A 176 15.00 -0.06 -1.00
C SER A 176 15.60 -1.46 -0.96
N VAL A 177 16.47 -1.78 -1.91
CA VAL A 177 17.23 -3.04 -1.94
C VAL A 177 18.71 -2.70 -2.00
N SER A 178 19.51 -3.28 -1.10
CA SER A 178 20.96 -3.08 -1.12
C SER A 178 21.60 -3.56 -2.43
N SER A 179 22.72 -2.98 -2.81
CA SER A 179 23.48 -3.42 -3.99
C SER A 179 24.03 -4.85 -3.86
N ALA A 180 24.16 -5.35 -2.63
CA ALA A 180 24.49 -6.73 -2.34
C ALA A 180 23.29 -7.68 -2.36
N CYS A 181 22.06 -7.18 -2.44
CA CYS A 181 20.80 -7.89 -2.29
C CYS A 181 20.66 -8.66 -0.97
N ASP A 182 21.42 -8.28 0.05
CA ASP A 182 21.45 -8.87 1.39
C ASP A 182 20.48 -8.18 2.36
N SER A 183 19.85 -7.09 1.94
CA SER A 183 18.80 -6.40 2.71
C SER A 183 17.73 -5.76 1.81
N ILE A 184 16.49 -5.75 2.33
CA ILE A 184 15.35 -4.99 1.81
C ILE A 184 14.90 -4.08 2.93
N THR A 185 14.64 -2.81 2.62
CA THR A 185 14.00 -1.87 3.54
C THR A 185 12.62 -1.53 3.00
N ILE A 186 11.57 -1.71 3.81
CA ILE A 186 10.20 -1.28 3.50
C ILE A 186 9.95 0.05 4.21
N HIS A 187 9.59 1.08 3.43
CA HIS A 187 9.36 2.44 3.93
C HIS A 187 7.88 2.73 4.11
N SER A 188 7.09 2.46 3.08
CA SER A 188 5.66 2.73 3.08
C SER A 188 4.95 1.85 2.04
N TYR A 189 3.63 1.79 2.11
CA TYR A 189 2.81 1.18 1.08
C TYR A 189 1.43 1.82 1.06
N GLY A 190 0.76 1.76 -0.08
CA GLY A 190 -0.55 2.36 -0.22
C GLY A 190 -1.35 1.78 -1.38
N TYR A 191 -2.66 2.08 -1.39
CA TYR A 191 -3.54 1.64 -2.46
C TYR A 191 -4.75 2.56 -2.61
N ASN A 192 -5.41 2.50 -3.76
CA ASN A 192 -6.65 3.19 -4.00
C ASN A 192 -7.83 2.34 -3.51
N GLN A 193 -8.62 2.86 -2.57
CA GLN A 193 -9.80 2.17 -2.02
C GLN A 193 -10.95 2.08 -3.03
N THR A 194 -10.96 2.94 -4.05
CA THR A 194 -11.93 2.86 -5.14
C THR A 194 -11.58 1.67 -6.04
N PRO A 195 -12.48 0.69 -6.20
CA PRO A 195 -12.23 -0.45 -7.07
C PRO A 195 -11.87 -0.03 -8.49
N ASP A 196 -10.92 -0.75 -9.09
CA ASP A 196 -10.41 -0.55 -10.46
C ASP A 196 -9.85 0.85 -10.77
N ALA A 197 -9.73 1.72 -9.77
CA ALA A 197 -9.13 3.05 -9.94
C ALA A 197 -7.60 2.97 -9.88
N ALA A 198 -6.94 3.70 -10.78
CA ALA A 198 -5.49 3.85 -10.79
C ALA A 198 -4.99 4.53 -9.50
N VAL A 199 -3.72 4.30 -9.17
CA VAL A 199 -3.03 4.95 -8.06
C VAL A 199 -1.68 5.49 -8.52
N ASP A 200 -1.26 6.63 -7.99
CA ASP A 200 0.05 7.23 -8.24
C ASP A 200 1.03 6.70 -7.19
N ALA A 201 2.12 6.07 -7.63
CA ALA A 201 3.12 5.52 -6.73
C ALA A 201 3.75 6.61 -5.85
N GLY A 202 3.67 6.45 -4.54
CA GLY A 202 4.25 7.39 -3.57
C GLY A 202 3.58 8.76 -3.48
N VAL A 203 2.63 9.07 -4.35
CA VAL A 203 1.90 10.34 -4.29
C VAL A 203 0.72 10.18 -3.36
N MET A 204 0.69 11.01 -2.34
CA MET A 204 -0.47 11.13 -1.48
C MET A 204 -1.54 11.96 -2.17
N GLY A 205 -2.76 11.46 -2.24
CA GLY A 205 -3.90 12.28 -2.64
C GLY A 205 -3.93 13.57 -1.81
N VAL A 206 -4.44 14.66 -2.39
CA VAL A 206 -4.51 15.97 -1.71
C VAL A 206 -5.13 15.83 -0.31
N ASN A 207 -6.10 14.95 -0.15
CA ASN A 207 -6.75 14.69 1.14
C ASN A 207 -5.80 14.06 2.16
N THR A 208 -4.95 13.11 1.75
CA THR A 208 -3.97 12.47 2.64
C THR A 208 -2.91 13.47 3.10
N LEU A 209 -2.40 14.33 2.19
CA LEU A 209 -1.48 15.42 2.55
C LEU A 209 -2.11 16.40 3.55
N ILE A 210 -3.39 16.76 3.35
CA ILE A 210 -4.11 17.62 4.29
C ILE A 210 -4.17 16.93 5.66
N ILE A 211 -4.57 15.67 5.72
CA ILE A 211 -4.67 14.91 6.98
C ILE A 211 -3.31 14.86 7.68
N GLN A 212 -2.25 14.42 7.00
CA GLN A 212 -0.91 14.26 7.61
C GLN A 212 -0.28 15.57 8.07
N ASN A 213 -0.53 16.67 7.36
CA ASN A 213 -0.01 17.98 7.77
C ASN A 213 -0.75 18.59 8.96
N ASN A 214 -1.98 18.16 9.22
CA ASN A 214 -2.86 18.75 10.23
C ASN A 214 -3.19 17.83 11.40
N ILE A 215 -2.75 16.57 11.35
CA ILE A 215 -2.92 15.60 12.45
C ILE A 215 -1.55 15.01 12.80
N LYS A 216 -1.18 15.07 14.09
CA LYS A 216 0.03 14.45 14.64
C LYS A 216 -0.34 13.51 15.76
N VAL A 217 0.26 12.31 15.75
CA VAL A 217 0.05 11.30 16.79
C VAL A 217 1.40 10.83 17.30
N TRP A 218 1.58 10.85 18.63
CA TRP A 218 2.76 10.33 19.28
C TRP A 218 2.42 9.76 20.66
N SER A 219 3.31 8.95 21.20
CA SER A 219 3.20 8.41 22.56
C SER A 219 4.38 8.84 23.41
N GLU A 220 4.13 9.10 24.66
CA GLU A 220 5.14 9.44 25.65
C GLU A 220 4.75 8.85 27.01
N LEU A 221 5.60 7.97 27.55
CA LEU A 221 5.37 7.28 28.83
C LEU A 221 4.00 6.57 28.85
N GLU A 222 3.11 7.00 29.74
CA GLU A 222 1.77 6.42 29.98
C GLU A 222 0.66 7.15 29.19
N SER A 223 1.03 8.00 28.24
CA SER A 223 0.10 8.85 27.51
C SER A 223 0.34 8.79 26.02
N MET A 224 -0.74 8.84 25.27
CA MET A 224 -0.74 9.10 23.84
C MET A 224 -1.37 10.46 23.58
N TYR A 225 -0.91 11.13 22.56
CA TYR A 225 -1.36 12.46 22.18
C TYR A 225 -1.79 12.46 20.73
N ILE A 226 -2.91 13.12 20.45
CA ILE A 226 -3.39 13.43 19.11
C ILE A 226 -3.54 14.93 19.02
N ASP A 227 -2.72 15.57 18.19
CA ASP A 227 -2.73 17.02 17.93
C ASP A 227 -3.37 17.27 16.57
N VAL A 228 -4.41 18.09 16.51
CA VAL A 228 -5.17 18.35 15.30
C VAL A 228 -5.42 19.84 15.11
N THR A 229 -5.60 20.27 13.87
CA THR A 229 -6.13 21.60 13.56
C THR A 229 -7.65 21.66 13.79
N PRO A 230 -8.25 22.86 13.92
CA PRO A 230 -9.69 23.02 14.21
C PRO A 230 -10.63 22.25 13.28
N ASP A 231 -10.24 22.09 12.03
CA ASP A 231 -11.05 21.41 10.99
C ASP A 231 -11.25 19.91 11.26
N PHE A 232 -10.42 19.32 12.13
CA PHE A 232 -10.47 17.91 12.49
C PHE A 232 -11.10 17.65 13.88
N ILE A 233 -11.56 18.68 14.57
CA ILE A 233 -12.35 18.52 15.81
C ILE A 233 -13.68 17.88 15.45
N GLY A 234 -14.14 16.91 16.25
CA GLY A 234 -15.39 16.18 16.04
C GLY A 234 -15.21 14.84 15.32
N ASN A 235 -14.05 14.56 14.75
CA ASN A 235 -13.74 13.27 14.12
C ASN A 235 -13.58 12.16 15.18
N GLU A 236 -13.95 10.95 14.80
CA GLU A 236 -13.78 9.76 15.64
C GLU A 236 -12.34 9.23 15.51
N TYR A 237 -11.82 8.66 16.60
CA TYR A 237 -10.57 7.93 16.58
C TYR A 237 -10.70 6.60 17.31
N SER A 238 -9.91 5.62 16.88
CA SER A 238 -9.77 4.34 17.57
C SER A 238 -8.30 3.92 17.66
N ILE A 239 -7.98 3.16 18.70
CA ILE A 239 -6.67 2.52 18.89
C ILE A 239 -6.90 1.03 18.74
N VAL A 240 -6.18 0.42 17.80
CA VAL A 240 -6.34 -0.98 17.43
C VAL A 240 -5.03 -1.72 17.70
N SER A 241 -5.11 -2.87 18.36
CA SER A 241 -3.94 -3.74 18.56
C SER A 241 -3.51 -4.39 17.25
N MET A 242 -2.31 -4.95 17.21
CA MET A 242 -1.81 -5.70 16.04
C MET A 242 -2.63 -6.96 15.70
N SER A 243 -3.51 -7.41 16.61
CA SER A 243 -4.47 -8.49 16.35
C SER A 243 -5.82 -8.00 15.81
N GLY A 244 -5.94 -6.70 15.47
CA GLY A 244 -7.17 -6.10 14.95
C GLY A 244 -8.23 -5.75 15.99
N ASN A 245 -7.96 -5.93 17.29
CA ASN A 245 -8.93 -5.61 18.34
C ASN A 245 -8.86 -4.13 18.70
N GLU A 246 -10.00 -3.44 18.65
CA GLU A 246 -10.12 -2.08 19.20
C GLU A 246 -9.94 -2.14 20.72
N VAL A 247 -8.98 -1.35 21.23
CA VAL A 247 -8.64 -1.26 22.66
C VAL A 247 -9.05 0.07 23.28
N TYR A 248 -9.29 1.08 22.45
CA TYR A 248 -9.76 2.40 22.85
C TYR A 248 -10.42 3.11 21.67
N SER A 249 -11.45 3.92 21.93
CA SER A 249 -12.07 4.82 20.94
C SER A 249 -12.63 6.07 21.60
N GLY A 250 -12.81 7.13 20.80
CA GLY A 250 -13.31 8.41 21.27
C GLY A 250 -13.53 9.41 20.14
N ILE A 251 -13.84 10.64 20.52
CA ILE A 251 -14.03 11.77 19.60
C ILE A 251 -12.98 12.84 19.93
N LEU A 252 -12.36 13.41 18.90
CA LEU A 252 -11.46 14.54 19.02
C LEU A 252 -12.25 15.80 19.42
N SER A 253 -12.29 16.12 20.70
CA SER A 253 -13.06 17.26 21.24
C SER A 253 -12.23 18.53 21.43
N GLU A 254 -10.91 18.43 21.33
CA GLU A 254 -9.93 19.48 21.57
C GLU A 254 -8.82 19.42 20.53
N LEU A 255 -8.07 20.52 20.37
CA LEU A 255 -6.90 20.56 19.48
C LEU A 255 -5.82 19.56 19.88
N LEU A 256 -5.67 19.30 21.18
CA LEU A 256 -4.72 18.33 21.72
C LEU A 256 -5.48 17.34 22.62
N THR A 257 -5.76 16.18 22.10
CA THR A 257 -6.39 15.08 22.86
C THR A 257 -5.31 14.24 23.53
N LYS A 258 -5.37 14.16 24.87
CA LYS A 258 -4.50 13.30 25.67
C LYS A 258 -5.24 12.06 26.11
N ILE A 259 -4.69 10.89 25.78
CA ILE A 259 -5.26 9.57 26.10
C ILE A 259 -4.33 8.86 27.08
N ASN A 260 -4.87 8.39 28.20
CA ASN A 260 -4.11 7.59 29.14
C ASN A 260 -4.05 6.13 28.63
N VAL A 261 -2.86 5.63 28.35
CA VAL A 261 -2.61 4.30 27.81
C VAL A 261 -1.91 3.37 28.80
N ASN A 262 -1.86 3.72 30.10
CA ASN A 262 -1.21 2.92 31.13
C ASN A 262 -1.83 1.53 31.36
N THR A 263 -3.07 1.33 30.90
CA THR A 263 -3.77 0.05 30.98
C THR A 263 -3.47 -0.86 29.79
N LEU A 264 -2.85 -0.32 28.74
CA LEU A 264 -2.48 -1.08 27.56
C LEU A 264 -1.14 -1.78 27.76
N SER A 265 -1.00 -2.94 27.17
CA SER A 265 0.26 -3.66 27.14
C SER A 265 1.29 -2.90 26.31
N LYS A 266 2.56 -2.99 26.69
CA LYS A 266 3.65 -2.47 25.86
C LYS A 266 3.64 -3.11 24.50
N GLY A 267 3.79 -2.34 23.44
CA GLY A 267 3.75 -2.88 22.09
C GLY A 267 3.34 -1.87 21.03
N ILE A 268 3.15 -2.38 19.82
CA ILE A 268 2.74 -1.60 18.65
C ILE A 268 1.23 -1.59 18.55
N TYR A 269 0.67 -0.41 18.26
CA TYR A 269 -0.75 -0.17 18.04
C TYR A 269 -0.94 0.70 16.80
N ASN A 270 -2.08 0.55 16.14
CA ASN A 270 -2.52 1.45 15.09
C ASN A 270 -3.53 2.46 15.66
N VAL A 271 -3.33 3.73 15.39
CA VAL A 271 -4.30 4.79 15.68
C VAL A 271 -5.00 5.13 14.38
N LEU A 272 -6.31 4.91 14.34
CA LEU A 272 -7.17 5.22 13.21
C LEU A 272 -7.94 6.49 13.55
N ILE A 273 -7.96 7.46 12.65
CA ILE A 273 -8.76 8.68 12.79
C ILE A 273 -9.63 8.78 11.54
N ASP A 274 -10.95 8.66 11.73
CA ASP A 274 -11.93 8.72 10.64
C ASP A 274 -12.30 10.17 10.37
N THR A 275 -12.00 10.64 9.15
CA THR A 275 -12.25 12.03 8.75
C THR A 275 -13.10 12.07 7.48
N SER A 276 -13.75 13.21 7.22
CA SER A 276 -14.46 13.44 5.95
C SER A 276 -13.55 13.38 4.71
N LEU A 277 -12.24 13.43 4.90
CA LEU A 277 -11.22 13.38 3.85
C LEU A 277 -10.62 11.98 3.67
N GLY A 278 -10.95 11.04 4.57
CA GLY A 278 -10.42 9.68 4.59
C GLY A 278 -9.96 9.25 5.98
N VAL A 279 -9.48 8.02 6.10
CA VAL A 279 -8.98 7.45 7.36
C VAL A 279 -7.48 7.65 7.46
N MET A 280 -7.03 8.34 8.51
CA MET A 280 -5.63 8.34 8.89
C MET A 280 -5.32 7.07 9.68
N ASN A 281 -4.26 6.38 9.31
CA ASN A 281 -3.70 5.28 10.09
C ASN A 281 -2.26 5.62 10.49
N LYS A 282 -2.00 5.72 11.78
CA LYS A 282 -0.65 5.96 12.32
C LYS A 282 -0.26 4.86 13.30
N ARG A 283 0.84 4.20 13.02
CA ARG A 283 1.44 3.20 13.92
C ARG A 283 2.21 3.90 15.01
N ILE A 284 2.00 3.48 16.26
CA ILE A 284 2.71 4.00 17.43
C ILE A 284 3.22 2.85 18.30
N TYR A 285 4.27 3.11 19.08
CA TYR A 285 4.76 2.20 20.09
C TYR A 285 4.38 2.73 21.47
N ILE A 286 3.75 1.92 22.31
CA ILE A 286 3.47 2.18 23.72
C ILE A 286 4.59 1.53 24.53
N PRO A 287 5.41 2.34 25.25
CA PRO A 287 6.64 1.88 25.93
C PRO A 287 6.41 1.08 27.21
#